data_4d210d7b87b17e21870aba869b6f288d
#
_entry.id   4d210d7b87b17e21870aba869b6f288d
#
_cell.length_a   1.000
_cell.length_b   1.000
_cell.length_c   1.000
_cell.angle_alpha   90.00
_cell.angle_beta   90.00
_cell.angle_gamma   90.00
#
_symmetry.space_group_name_H-M   'P 1'
#
loop_
_entity.id
_entity.type
_entity.pdbx_description
1 polymer ?
#
loop_
_entity_poly.entity_id
_entity_poly.type
_entity_poly.pdbx_seq_one_letter_code
_entity_poly.pdbx_strand_id
1 'polypeptide(L)'
;MDGSSSSTFSANPYLKLMFGYGSETPQEDVRPFEIESFVDGQAREAFVERLRRDGAVTDYLLRLRRADRSPMWVEVTAHAETGRDGLRIEALMRDVSERKRLEDQARDLYHQLLQAEKLAALGQTISGVAHELNNPLATILTWAERLSQREVDAQMRRGLDTILGESERAAKIVRNLLTFARKRHTTRAMVDLNQIVRETLALRAYEQRVSNITILEALPAGLPLVFADPHQLQQVLLNLIINAEQAMIGTNGRGTLILRTWHEPDRDAVVLEVNDDGPGVPDEVQPRVFDPFFTTKDVGKGTGLGLTVAYAIVQEHGGRIVLKSQQGNGASFYLELPAGDGPLKPAQPAQVDRPSNAAAGAKVLVVEDEAALGAAVAESLQDDGFVVERASDGLEALERMREQHFDLIICDLKMPRLDGSQFYRELETAQPDAVRRVMFVTGDVAGTDAERFLEETGCRWLAKPFRLKDLLRAAREMVG
;
A
#
# COMPACT_ATOMS: atom_id res chain seq x y z
N MET A 1 -4.88 55.22 16.34
CA MET A 1 -5.45 54.34 15.33
C MET A 1 -5.61 55.13 14.06
N ASP A 2 -4.57 55.32 13.28
CA ASP A 2 -4.72 56.07 12.02
C ASP A 2 -4.61 55.07 10.87
N GLY A 3 -5.76 54.86 10.23
CA GLY A 3 -5.84 54.20 8.95
C GLY A 3 -5.26 55.13 7.87
N SER A 4 -3.92 55.27 7.85
CA SER A 4 -3.26 56.03 6.81
C SER A 4 -3.37 55.29 5.50
N SER A 5 -4.19 55.80 4.59
CA SER A 5 -4.22 55.38 3.20
C SER A 5 -2.84 55.60 2.60
N SER A 6 -2.24 54.54 2.04
CA SER A 6 -0.99 54.67 1.29
C SER A 6 -1.30 55.21 -0.11
N SER A 7 -0.61 56.27 -0.56
CA SER A 7 -0.68 56.73 -1.93
C SER A 7 0.63 56.42 -2.65
N THR A 8 0.54 55.89 -3.88
CA THR A 8 1.71 55.59 -4.71
C THR A 8 2.06 56.82 -5.56
N PHE A 9 3.25 57.40 -5.35
CA PHE A 9 3.73 58.54 -6.09
C PHE A 9 4.36 58.18 -7.45
N SER A 10 4.93 56.99 -7.56
CA SER A 10 5.54 56.50 -8.78
C SER A 10 5.50 54.97 -8.83
N ALA A 11 5.01 54.44 -9.93
CA ALA A 11 5.01 53.00 -10.23
C ALA A 11 5.52 52.81 -11.67
N ASN A 12 6.54 52.02 -11.87
CA ASN A 12 7.01 51.71 -13.21
C ASN A 12 6.03 50.77 -13.94
N PRO A 13 6.08 50.70 -15.28
CA PRO A 13 5.17 49.86 -16.07
C PRO A 13 5.24 48.37 -15.69
N TYR A 14 6.41 47.90 -15.31
CA TYR A 14 6.60 46.50 -14.88
C TYR A 14 5.83 46.15 -13.60
N LEU A 15 5.81 47.08 -12.63
CA LEU A 15 5.04 46.89 -11.40
C LEU A 15 3.54 46.76 -11.70
N LYS A 16 3.02 47.62 -12.61
CA LYS A 16 1.62 47.53 -13.04
C LYS A 16 1.30 46.18 -13.65
N LEU A 17 2.15 45.71 -14.58
CA LEU A 17 1.99 44.41 -15.24
C LEU A 17 2.03 43.26 -14.24
N MET A 18 2.98 43.30 -13.32
CA MET A 18 3.18 42.23 -12.28
C MET A 18 1.92 42.11 -11.41
N PHE A 19 1.29 43.23 -11.05
CA PHE A 19 0.06 43.19 -10.25
C PHE A 19 -1.22 43.03 -11.09
N GLY A 20 -1.12 42.95 -12.41
CA GLY A 20 -2.27 42.76 -13.31
C GLY A 20 -3.07 44.05 -13.56
N TYR A 21 -2.46 45.21 -13.36
CA TYR A 21 -3.07 46.46 -13.72
C TYR A 21 -2.86 46.77 -15.21
N GLY A 22 -3.84 47.44 -15.84
CA GLY A 22 -3.68 47.93 -17.22
C GLY A 22 -2.62 49.02 -17.34
N SER A 23 -2.06 49.21 -18.55
CA SER A 23 -1.10 50.28 -18.84
C SER A 23 -1.61 51.69 -18.49
N GLU A 24 -2.90 51.90 -18.72
CA GLU A 24 -3.59 53.17 -18.50
C GLU A 24 -4.04 53.42 -17.05
N THR A 25 -3.87 52.42 -16.16
CA THR A 25 -4.24 52.59 -14.74
C THR A 25 -3.44 53.73 -14.13
N PRO A 26 -4.07 54.74 -13.47
CA PRO A 26 -3.35 55.82 -12.77
C PRO A 26 -2.37 55.26 -11.73
N GLN A 27 -1.25 55.94 -11.52
CA GLN A 27 -0.25 55.50 -10.55
C GLN A 27 -0.81 55.46 -9.11
N GLU A 28 -1.72 56.37 -8.80
CA GLU A 28 -2.40 56.51 -7.51
C GLU A 28 -3.25 55.27 -7.15
N ASP A 29 -3.72 54.54 -8.16
CA ASP A 29 -4.55 53.33 -7.98
C ASP A 29 -3.72 52.05 -7.80
N VAL A 30 -2.42 52.09 -8.05
CA VAL A 30 -1.49 50.98 -7.85
C VAL A 30 -1.00 50.95 -6.41
N ARG A 31 -1.64 50.16 -5.54
CA ARG A 31 -1.46 50.23 -4.09
C ARG A 31 -0.96 48.89 -3.50
N PRO A 32 0.29 48.49 -3.78
CA PRO A 32 0.81 47.17 -3.39
C PRO A 32 0.93 46.95 -1.86
N PHE A 33 0.98 48.06 -1.08
CA PHE A 33 1.15 47.97 0.38
C PHE A 33 -0.11 48.31 1.18
N GLU A 34 -1.27 48.43 0.52
CA GLU A 34 -2.55 48.49 1.24
C GLU A 34 -2.90 47.14 1.89
N ILE A 35 -3.71 47.20 2.95
CA ILE A 35 -4.05 45.99 3.72
C ILE A 35 -4.77 44.93 2.87
N GLU A 36 -5.56 45.37 1.90
CA GLU A 36 -6.31 44.49 0.99
C GLU A 36 -5.41 43.72 0.00
N SER A 37 -4.22 44.29 -0.27
CA SER A 37 -3.22 43.70 -1.15
C SER A 37 -2.43 42.56 -0.46
N PHE A 38 -2.54 42.42 0.85
CA PHE A 38 -1.91 41.31 1.58
C PHE A 38 -2.87 40.13 1.70
N VAL A 39 -2.34 38.92 1.57
CA VAL A 39 -3.10 37.67 1.84
C VAL A 39 -3.34 37.53 3.34
N ASP A 40 -2.34 37.93 4.15
CA ASP A 40 -2.37 37.97 5.60
C ASP A 40 -2.13 39.39 6.09
N GLY A 41 -3.11 39.98 6.80
CA GLY A 41 -3.02 41.31 7.35
C GLY A 41 -1.92 41.50 8.41
N GLN A 42 -1.62 40.45 9.20
CA GLN A 42 -0.54 40.49 10.19
C GLN A 42 0.84 40.60 9.54
N ALA A 43 1.01 40.00 8.35
CA ALA A 43 2.26 40.09 7.59
C ALA A 43 2.55 41.54 7.14
N ARG A 44 1.49 42.33 6.86
CA ARG A 44 1.65 43.77 6.56
C ARG A 44 2.17 44.54 7.77
N GLU A 45 1.56 44.35 8.91
CA GLU A 45 1.97 45.02 10.16
C GLU A 45 3.42 44.73 10.50
N ALA A 46 3.79 43.45 10.45
CA ALA A 46 5.18 43.00 10.71
C ALA A 46 6.18 43.61 9.70
N PHE A 47 5.80 43.68 8.43
CA PHE A 47 6.63 44.30 7.37
C PHE A 47 6.84 45.80 7.60
N VAL A 48 5.77 46.54 7.85
CA VAL A 48 5.84 47.99 8.10
C VAL A 48 6.55 48.32 9.38
N GLU A 49 6.34 47.57 10.45
CA GLU A 49 7.04 47.73 11.72
C GLU A 49 8.56 47.50 11.57
N ARG A 50 8.93 46.46 10.81
CA ARG A 50 10.36 46.15 10.54
C ARG A 50 10.99 47.29 9.72
N LEU A 51 10.33 47.80 8.69
CA LEU A 51 10.80 48.92 7.92
C LEU A 51 10.97 50.20 8.78
N ARG A 52 10.04 50.46 9.70
CA ARG A 52 10.16 51.61 10.62
C ARG A 52 11.33 51.46 11.59
N ARG A 53 11.58 50.26 12.09
CA ARG A 53 12.61 49.98 13.05
C ARG A 53 14.01 49.96 12.41
N ASP A 54 14.14 49.27 11.29
CA ASP A 54 15.43 48.95 10.67
C ASP A 54 15.79 49.90 9.52
N GLY A 55 14.85 50.75 9.06
CA GLY A 55 15.03 51.68 7.95
C GLY A 55 15.08 51.04 6.56
N ALA A 56 15.35 49.74 6.49
CA ALA A 56 15.44 48.95 5.26
C ALA A 56 15.14 47.49 5.46
N VAL A 57 14.68 46.81 4.41
CA VAL A 57 14.55 45.36 4.31
C VAL A 57 15.10 44.89 2.96
N THR A 58 15.74 43.74 2.97
CA THR A 58 16.30 43.12 1.76
C THR A 58 15.71 41.72 1.62
N ASP A 59 15.30 41.36 0.40
CA ASP A 59 14.78 40.04 0.03
C ASP A 59 13.65 39.55 0.96
N TYR A 60 12.80 40.48 1.42
CA TYR A 60 11.71 40.18 2.32
C TYR A 60 10.55 39.55 1.54
N LEU A 61 10.15 38.32 1.91
CA LEU A 61 9.13 37.56 1.21
C LEU A 61 7.73 37.94 1.72
N LEU A 62 6.86 38.38 0.82
CA LEU A 62 5.47 38.69 1.11
C LEU A 62 4.54 37.89 0.21
N ARG A 63 3.36 37.57 0.72
CA ARG A 63 2.28 37.01 -0.06
C ARG A 63 1.24 38.07 -0.32
N LEU A 64 1.22 38.57 -1.54
CA LEU A 64 0.35 39.68 -1.97
C LEU A 64 -0.74 39.16 -2.93
N ARG A 65 -1.73 40.03 -3.20
CA ARG A 65 -2.81 39.80 -4.19
C ARG A 65 -2.63 40.69 -5.40
N ARG A 66 -2.87 40.11 -6.56
CA ARG A 66 -3.02 40.92 -7.80
C ARG A 66 -4.37 41.61 -7.84
N ALA A 67 -4.59 42.47 -8.86
CA ALA A 67 -5.84 43.18 -9.08
C ALA A 67 -7.05 42.21 -9.25
N ASP A 68 -6.85 41.04 -9.81
CA ASP A 68 -7.84 39.95 -9.94
C ASP A 68 -8.03 39.14 -8.65
N ARG A 69 -7.39 39.54 -7.54
CA ARG A 69 -7.35 38.89 -6.24
C ARG A 69 -6.57 37.54 -6.19
N SER A 70 -5.96 37.12 -7.28
CA SER A 70 -5.08 35.94 -7.26
C SER A 70 -3.87 36.20 -6.36
N PRO A 71 -3.45 35.21 -5.55
CA PRO A 71 -2.29 35.32 -4.67
C PRO A 71 -0.98 35.17 -5.47
N MET A 72 0.04 35.97 -5.10
CA MET A 72 1.39 35.85 -5.64
C MET A 72 2.44 35.99 -4.52
N TRP A 73 3.59 35.40 -4.72
CA TRP A 73 4.76 35.60 -3.86
C TRP A 73 5.64 36.72 -4.41
N VAL A 74 5.90 37.70 -3.58
CA VAL A 74 6.71 38.86 -3.96
C VAL A 74 7.90 39.00 -3.01
N GLU A 75 9.08 39.07 -3.57
CA GLU A 75 10.32 39.40 -2.87
C GLU A 75 10.50 40.92 -2.93
N VAL A 76 10.63 41.51 -1.75
CA VAL A 76 10.65 42.98 -1.59
C VAL A 76 11.95 43.42 -0.98
N THR A 77 12.69 44.29 -1.66
CA THR A 77 13.79 45.06 -1.10
C THR A 77 13.32 46.52 -1.00
N ALA A 78 13.26 47.08 0.21
CA ALA A 78 12.71 48.37 0.44
C ALA A 78 13.52 49.22 1.41
N HIS A 79 13.51 50.53 1.20
CA HIS A 79 14.03 51.55 2.11
C HIS A 79 12.90 52.43 2.57
N ALA A 80 12.96 52.86 3.82
CA ALA A 80 11.98 53.74 4.41
C ALA A 80 12.63 54.97 4.99
N GLU A 81 12.13 56.14 4.61
CA GLU A 81 12.53 57.43 5.18
C GLU A 81 11.33 58.06 5.91
N THR A 82 11.57 58.49 7.14
CA THR A 82 10.56 59.20 7.92
C THR A 82 10.68 60.69 7.68
N GLY A 83 9.73 61.25 6.91
CA GLY A 83 9.63 62.67 6.62
C GLY A 83 8.56 63.37 7.46
N ARG A 84 8.39 64.70 7.24
CA ARG A 84 7.35 65.50 7.92
C ARG A 84 5.92 65.07 7.57
N ASP A 85 5.73 64.45 6.40
CA ASP A 85 4.43 64.03 5.87
C ASP A 85 4.15 62.52 6.10
N GLY A 86 5.00 61.80 6.87
CA GLY A 86 4.85 60.39 7.18
C GLY A 86 6.00 59.50 6.67
N LEU A 87 5.75 58.20 6.60
CA LEU A 87 6.71 57.19 6.15
C LEU A 87 6.69 57.08 4.62
N ARG A 88 7.80 57.42 3.96
CA ARG A 88 8.02 57.21 2.53
C ARG A 88 8.77 55.91 2.32
N ILE A 89 8.23 55.02 1.49
CA ILE A 89 8.81 53.71 1.18
C ILE A 89 9.20 53.70 -0.31
N GLU A 90 10.45 53.41 -0.58
CA GLU A 90 10.94 53.07 -1.92
C GLU A 90 11.22 51.59 -1.97
N ALA A 91 10.59 50.85 -2.88
CA ALA A 91 10.63 49.41 -2.93
C ALA A 91 10.90 48.86 -4.32
N LEU A 92 11.81 47.92 -4.40
CA LEU A 92 11.99 47.00 -5.54
C LEU A 92 11.23 45.70 -5.25
N MET A 93 10.37 45.33 -6.17
CA MET A 93 9.55 44.14 -6.05
C MET A 93 9.82 43.17 -7.19
N ARG A 94 9.94 41.87 -6.86
CA ARG A 94 10.10 40.80 -7.82
C ARG A 94 9.05 39.72 -7.57
N ASP A 95 8.30 39.35 -8.63
CA ASP A 95 7.42 38.17 -8.56
C ASP A 95 8.31 36.89 -8.53
N VAL A 96 8.14 36.11 -7.47
CA VAL A 96 8.87 34.84 -7.23
C VAL A 96 7.92 33.66 -7.11
N SER A 97 6.68 33.84 -7.57
CA SER A 97 5.64 32.80 -7.47
C SER A 97 6.02 31.51 -8.18
N GLU A 98 6.60 31.60 -9.39
CA GLU A 98 7.06 30.42 -10.12
C GLU A 98 8.25 29.76 -9.43
N ARG A 99 9.23 30.54 -8.97
CA ARG A 99 10.36 30.02 -8.19
C ARG A 99 9.87 29.27 -6.95
N LYS A 100 8.95 29.86 -6.19
CA LYS A 100 8.38 29.24 -4.99
C LYS A 100 7.62 27.96 -5.29
N ARG A 101 6.83 27.95 -6.35
CA ARG A 101 6.13 26.74 -6.79
C ARG A 101 7.10 25.61 -7.15
N LEU A 102 8.18 25.93 -7.86
CA LEU A 102 9.20 24.95 -8.23
C LEU A 102 10.00 24.45 -7.02
N GLU A 103 10.33 25.33 -6.07
CA GLU A 103 10.98 24.96 -4.81
C GLU A 103 10.12 24.00 -3.98
N ASP A 104 8.81 24.28 -3.86
CA ASP A 104 7.87 23.43 -3.14
C ASP A 104 7.69 22.09 -3.85
N GLN A 105 7.54 22.07 -5.18
CA GLN A 105 7.49 20.85 -5.96
C GLN A 105 8.77 20.01 -5.84
N ALA A 106 9.94 20.65 -5.88
CA ALA A 106 11.22 19.97 -5.72
C ALA A 106 11.36 19.37 -4.30
N ARG A 107 10.89 20.07 -3.28
CA ARG A 107 10.88 19.57 -1.90
C ARG A 107 9.98 18.35 -1.76
N ASP A 108 8.76 18.43 -2.29
CA ASP A 108 7.80 17.31 -2.25
C ASP A 108 8.37 16.09 -2.99
N LEU A 109 8.96 16.29 -4.16
CA LEU A 109 9.60 15.22 -4.93
C LEU A 109 10.78 14.60 -4.19
N TYR A 110 11.60 15.42 -3.52
CA TYR A 110 12.73 14.95 -2.71
C TYR A 110 12.24 14.10 -1.52
N HIS A 111 11.18 14.51 -0.84
CA HIS A 111 10.56 13.71 0.22
C HIS A 111 10.05 12.37 -0.29
N GLN A 112 9.40 12.37 -1.46
CA GLN A 112 8.92 11.14 -2.10
C GLN A 112 10.09 10.20 -2.45
N LEU A 113 11.18 10.74 -3.00
CA LEU A 113 12.39 9.96 -3.33
C LEU A 113 13.02 9.33 -2.09
N LEU A 114 13.21 10.10 -1.01
CA LEU A 114 13.75 9.58 0.26
C LEU A 114 12.87 8.48 0.84
N GLN A 115 11.56 8.63 0.75
CA GLN A 115 10.63 7.62 1.23
C GLN A 115 10.69 6.37 0.36
N ALA A 116 10.74 6.51 -0.96
CA ALA A 116 10.88 5.39 -1.90
C ALA A 116 12.22 4.63 -1.70
N GLU A 117 13.33 5.35 -1.47
CA GLU A 117 14.64 4.75 -1.19
C GLU A 117 14.64 3.95 0.12
N LYS A 118 14.07 4.52 1.20
CA LYS A 118 13.91 3.82 2.48
C LYS A 118 13.07 2.55 2.32
N LEU A 119 11.98 2.62 1.55
CA LEU A 119 11.11 1.48 1.27
C LEU A 119 11.83 0.41 0.46
N ALA A 120 12.62 0.79 -0.55
CA ALA A 120 13.36 -0.15 -1.39
C ALA A 120 14.47 -0.88 -0.60
N ALA A 121 15.26 -0.14 0.22
CA ALA A 121 16.29 -0.73 1.08
C ALA A 121 15.69 -1.70 2.11
N LEU A 122 14.57 -1.32 2.73
CA LEU A 122 13.84 -2.16 3.67
C LEU A 122 13.28 -3.40 2.98
N GLY A 123 12.75 -3.26 1.76
CA GLY A 123 12.21 -4.36 0.97
C GLY A 123 13.21 -5.47 0.68
N GLN A 124 14.42 -5.12 0.30
CA GLN A 124 15.48 -6.06 -0.02
C GLN A 124 15.92 -6.89 1.21
N THR A 125 16.02 -6.23 2.38
CA THR A 125 16.37 -6.89 3.65
C THR A 125 15.23 -7.78 4.15
N ILE A 126 13.99 -7.34 4.03
CA ILE A 126 12.79 -8.08 4.49
C ILE A 126 12.59 -9.36 3.68
N SER A 127 12.86 -9.38 2.37
CA SER A 127 12.66 -10.58 1.54
C SER A 127 13.50 -11.75 2.02
N GLY A 128 14.78 -11.52 2.34
CA GLY A 128 15.66 -12.55 2.90
C GLY A 128 15.20 -13.06 4.27
N VAL A 129 14.94 -12.13 5.19
CA VAL A 129 14.49 -12.44 6.55
C VAL A 129 13.14 -13.17 6.56
N ALA A 130 12.22 -12.78 5.68
CA ALA A 130 10.91 -13.42 5.63
C ALA A 130 10.97 -14.87 5.13
N HIS A 131 11.89 -15.18 4.22
CA HIS A 131 12.12 -16.57 3.82
C HIS A 131 12.62 -17.40 5.01
N GLU A 132 13.63 -16.89 5.73
CA GLU A 132 14.17 -17.55 6.92
C GLU A 132 13.15 -17.67 8.07
N LEU A 133 12.16 -16.78 8.16
CA LEU A 133 11.06 -16.87 9.15
C LEU A 133 9.93 -17.81 8.71
N ASN A 134 9.63 -17.90 7.41
CA ASN A 134 8.57 -18.76 6.92
C ASN A 134 8.86 -20.24 7.14
N ASN A 135 10.13 -20.66 7.07
CA ASN A 135 10.53 -22.04 7.25
C ASN A 135 10.20 -22.56 8.67
N PRO A 136 10.74 -22.00 9.78
CA PRO A 136 10.39 -22.46 11.13
C PRO A 136 8.90 -22.32 11.43
N LEU A 137 8.22 -21.28 10.90
CA LEU A 137 6.78 -21.14 11.07
C LEU A 137 5.98 -22.26 10.36
N ALA A 138 6.39 -22.64 9.15
CA ALA A 138 5.78 -23.78 8.46
C ALA A 138 5.92 -25.07 9.27
N THR A 139 7.10 -25.32 9.81
CA THR A 139 7.38 -26.49 10.66
C THR A 139 6.51 -26.47 11.93
N ILE A 140 6.46 -25.35 12.65
CA ILE A 140 5.65 -25.21 13.88
C ILE A 140 4.16 -25.43 13.58
N LEU A 141 3.63 -24.80 12.53
CA LEU A 141 2.24 -24.95 12.11
C LEU A 141 1.91 -26.40 11.78
N THR A 142 2.72 -27.03 10.94
CA THR A 142 2.52 -28.41 10.49
C THR A 142 2.50 -29.37 11.65
N TRP A 143 3.47 -29.28 12.58
CA TRP A 143 3.52 -30.15 13.76
C TRP A 143 2.40 -29.86 14.76
N ALA A 144 2.06 -28.60 15.02
CA ALA A 144 0.98 -28.27 15.93
C ALA A 144 -0.38 -28.71 15.37
N GLU A 145 -0.64 -28.52 14.06
CA GLU A 145 -1.85 -29.00 13.40
C GLU A 145 -1.97 -30.54 13.46
N ARG A 146 -0.85 -31.24 13.20
CA ARG A 146 -0.82 -32.69 13.29
C ARG A 146 -1.07 -33.21 14.70
N LEU A 147 -0.40 -32.65 15.72
CA LEU A 147 -0.61 -33.03 17.11
C LEU A 147 -2.04 -32.74 17.58
N SER A 148 -2.69 -31.69 17.09
CA SER A 148 -4.10 -31.36 17.42
C SER A 148 -5.11 -32.38 16.87
N GLN A 149 -4.74 -33.14 15.84
CA GLN A 149 -5.58 -34.20 15.26
C GLN A 149 -5.56 -35.51 16.07
N ARG A 150 -4.58 -35.68 16.97
CA ARG A 150 -4.50 -36.84 17.84
C ARG A 150 -5.41 -36.69 19.06
N GLU A 151 -5.72 -37.83 19.70
CA GLU A 151 -6.37 -37.82 21.01
C GLU A 151 -5.42 -37.23 22.06
N VAL A 152 -5.70 -36.00 22.49
CA VAL A 152 -4.95 -35.25 23.51
C VAL A 152 -5.90 -34.78 24.59
N ASP A 153 -5.40 -34.64 25.81
CA ASP A 153 -6.20 -34.06 26.90
C ASP A 153 -6.59 -32.61 26.64
N ALA A 154 -7.57 -32.08 27.39
CA ALA A 154 -8.11 -30.73 27.20
C ALA A 154 -7.10 -29.63 27.49
N GLN A 155 -6.07 -29.88 28.31
CA GLN A 155 -5.01 -28.90 28.58
C GLN A 155 -4.02 -28.84 27.40
N MET A 156 -3.60 -29.97 26.90
CA MET A 156 -2.73 -30.10 25.73
C MET A 156 -3.40 -29.49 24.48
N ARG A 157 -4.70 -29.77 24.27
CA ARG A 157 -5.48 -29.21 23.16
C ARG A 157 -5.49 -27.69 23.20
N ARG A 158 -5.77 -27.04 24.35
CA ARG A 158 -5.70 -25.59 24.51
C ARG A 158 -4.30 -25.05 24.23
N GLY A 159 -3.24 -25.77 24.63
CA GLY A 159 -1.86 -25.40 24.33
C GLY A 159 -1.59 -25.40 22.82
N LEU A 160 -2.00 -26.46 22.14
CA LEU A 160 -1.83 -26.61 20.68
C LEU A 160 -2.64 -25.54 19.90
N ASP A 161 -3.88 -25.28 20.31
CA ASP A 161 -4.72 -24.22 19.70
C ASP A 161 -4.07 -22.83 19.85
N THR A 162 -3.45 -22.57 21.01
CA THR A 162 -2.69 -21.32 21.22
C THR A 162 -1.46 -21.25 20.33
N ILE A 163 -0.67 -22.33 20.21
CA ILE A 163 0.50 -22.39 19.35
C ILE A 163 0.11 -22.20 17.88
N LEU A 164 -0.96 -22.85 17.43
CA LEU A 164 -1.51 -22.68 16.07
C LEU A 164 -1.91 -21.23 15.82
N GLY A 165 -2.69 -20.64 16.71
CA GLY A 165 -3.17 -19.25 16.56
C GLY A 165 -2.03 -18.23 16.50
N GLU A 166 -1.03 -18.35 17.38
CA GLU A 166 0.12 -17.43 17.37
C GLU A 166 1.06 -17.66 16.17
N SER A 167 1.21 -18.91 15.73
CA SER A 167 2.01 -19.21 14.54
C SER A 167 1.33 -18.72 13.26
N GLU A 168 0.01 -18.86 13.13
CA GLU A 168 -0.77 -18.27 12.01
C GLU A 168 -0.68 -16.74 12.01
N ARG A 169 -0.72 -16.15 13.17
CA ARG A 169 -0.55 -14.70 13.34
C ARG A 169 0.83 -14.24 12.90
N ALA A 170 1.90 -14.91 13.33
CA ALA A 170 3.28 -14.65 12.91
C ALA A 170 3.42 -14.81 11.38
N ALA A 171 2.89 -15.88 10.81
CA ALA A 171 2.87 -16.11 9.37
C ALA A 171 2.14 -15.00 8.58
N LYS A 172 1.05 -14.45 9.13
CA LYS A 172 0.34 -13.31 8.54
C LYS A 172 1.20 -12.04 8.57
N ILE A 173 1.93 -11.81 9.66
CA ILE A 173 2.86 -10.66 9.77
C ILE A 173 3.97 -10.79 8.73
N VAL A 174 4.59 -11.96 8.58
CA VAL A 174 5.64 -12.22 7.61
C VAL A 174 5.12 -12.05 6.17
N ARG A 175 3.94 -12.57 5.86
CA ARG A 175 3.30 -12.34 4.54
C ARG A 175 3.06 -10.86 4.24
N ASN A 176 2.58 -10.10 5.21
CA ASN A 176 2.39 -8.66 5.06
C ASN A 176 3.73 -7.93 4.83
N LEU A 177 4.79 -8.34 5.54
CA LEU A 177 6.16 -7.84 5.32
C LEU A 177 6.67 -8.16 3.91
N LEU A 178 6.46 -9.39 3.43
CA LEU A 178 6.84 -9.79 2.07
C LEU A 178 6.07 -9.00 1.01
N THR A 179 4.78 -8.77 1.20
CA THR A 179 3.96 -7.99 0.27
C THR A 179 4.48 -6.54 0.16
N PHE A 180 4.97 -6.00 1.27
CA PHE A 180 5.61 -4.69 1.33
C PHE A 180 6.97 -4.66 0.62
N ALA A 181 7.76 -5.73 0.73
CA ALA A 181 9.12 -5.83 0.21
C ALA A 181 9.21 -6.05 -1.31
N ARG A 182 8.11 -6.38 -1.97
CA ARG A 182 8.09 -6.94 -3.34
C ARG A 182 7.84 -5.90 -4.41
N LYS A 183 8.74 -5.82 -5.40
CA LYS A 183 8.40 -5.37 -6.76
C LYS A 183 7.71 -6.55 -7.48
N ARG A 184 6.38 -6.61 -7.43
CA ARG A 184 5.61 -7.53 -8.29
C ARG A 184 5.66 -7.02 -9.74
N HIS A 185 5.71 -7.94 -10.71
CA HIS A 185 5.22 -7.64 -12.04
C HIS A 185 3.71 -7.39 -11.90
N THR A 186 3.34 -6.11 -11.82
CA THR A 186 1.95 -5.70 -11.74
C THR A 186 1.27 -6.02 -13.06
N THR A 187 0.29 -6.91 -13.03
CA THR A 187 -0.58 -7.15 -14.18
C THR A 187 -1.62 -6.04 -14.21
N ARG A 188 -1.19 -4.85 -14.65
CA ARG A 188 -2.10 -3.70 -14.75
C ARG A 188 -3.07 -3.89 -15.90
N ALA A 189 -4.32 -3.59 -15.63
CA ALA A 189 -5.40 -3.57 -16.61
C ALA A 189 -6.26 -2.32 -16.40
N MET A 190 -7.11 -2.02 -17.38
CA MET A 190 -8.16 -1.03 -17.18
C MET A 190 -9.24 -1.66 -16.30
N VAL A 191 -9.46 -1.08 -15.12
CA VAL A 191 -10.37 -1.62 -14.10
C VAL A 191 -11.42 -0.59 -13.67
N ASP A 192 -12.60 -1.07 -13.36
CA ASP A 192 -13.66 -0.28 -12.71
C ASP A 192 -13.43 -0.28 -11.19
N LEU A 193 -13.08 0.89 -10.64
CA LEU A 193 -12.84 1.04 -9.20
C LEU A 193 -14.08 0.68 -8.37
N ASN A 194 -15.28 1.01 -8.84
CA ASN A 194 -16.53 0.68 -8.15
C ASN A 194 -16.75 -0.84 -8.06
N GLN A 195 -16.36 -1.59 -9.08
CA GLN A 195 -16.42 -3.05 -9.04
C GLN A 195 -15.50 -3.61 -7.96
N ILE A 196 -14.24 -3.13 -7.88
CA ILE A 196 -13.28 -3.57 -6.86
C ILE A 196 -13.80 -3.25 -5.45
N VAL A 197 -14.41 -2.07 -5.26
CA VAL A 197 -15.02 -1.69 -3.98
C VAL A 197 -16.10 -2.70 -3.58
N ARG A 198 -17.06 -3.01 -4.48
CA ARG A 198 -18.15 -3.96 -4.19
C ARG A 198 -17.65 -5.36 -3.90
N GLU A 199 -16.68 -5.86 -4.68
CA GLU A 199 -16.06 -7.17 -4.46
C GLU A 199 -15.36 -7.23 -3.10
N THR A 200 -14.65 -6.17 -2.72
CA THR A 200 -13.96 -6.10 -1.42
C THR A 200 -14.94 -6.07 -0.25
N LEU A 201 -16.02 -5.30 -0.36
CA LEU A 201 -17.08 -5.26 0.66
C LEU A 201 -17.78 -6.61 0.80
N ALA A 202 -18.04 -7.31 -0.32
CA ALA A 202 -18.64 -8.64 -0.29
C ALA A 202 -17.80 -9.66 0.50
N LEU A 203 -16.46 -9.58 0.42
CA LEU A 203 -15.55 -10.43 1.20
C LEU A 203 -15.67 -10.20 2.72
N ARG A 204 -16.08 -8.99 3.15
CA ARG A 204 -16.16 -8.61 4.55
C ARG A 204 -17.58 -8.56 5.12
N ALA A 205 -18.59 -8.85 4.30
CA ALA A 205 -19.99 -8.66 4.65
C ALA A 205 -20.46 -9.45 5.89
N TYR A 206 -19.86 -10.62 6.15
CA TYR A 206 -20.18 -11.41 7.33
C TYR A 206 -19.63 -10.76 8.61
N GLU A 207 -18.34 -10.40 8.62
CA GLU A 207 -17.67 -9.79 9.76
C GLU A 207 -18.28 -8.43 10.12
N GLN A 208 -18.63 -7.63 9.13
CA GLN A 208 -19.29 -6.33 9.31
C GLN A 208 -20.64 -6.46 9.98
N ARG A 209 -21.45 -7.46 9.59
CA ARG A 209 -22.73 -7.75 10.23
C ARG A 209 -22.57 -8.18 11.69
N VAL A 210 -21.62 -9.09 11.96
CA VAL A 210 -21.35 -9.58 13.33
C VAL A 210 -20.85 -8.44 14.22
N SER A 211 -20.12 -7.49 13.66
CA SER A 211 -19.54 -6.34 14.38
C SER A 211 -20.44 -5.12 14.42
N ASN A 212 -21.70 -5.20 13.97
CA ASN A 212 -22.67 -4.09 13.94
C ASN A 212 -22.12 -2.85 13.19
N ILE A 213 -21.45 -3.06 12.06
CA ILE A 213 -20.97 -2.00 11.18
C ILE A 213 -21.95 -1.80 10.03
N THR A 214 -22.43 -0.57 9.87
CA THR A 214 -23.31 -0.17 8.78
C THR A 214 -22.45 0.34 7.63
N ILE A 215 -22.69 -0.18 6.41
CA ILE A 215 -22.01 0.26 5.19
C ILE A 215 -22.93 1.20 4.41
N LEU A 216 -22.41 2.36 4.01
CA LEU A 216 -23.09 3.31 3.12
C LEU A 216 -22.23 3.48 1.86
N GLU A 217 -22.82 3.16 0.71
CA GLU A 217 -22.15 3.24 -0.57
C GLU A 217 -22.71 4.39 -1.40
N ALA A 218 -21.84 5.26 -1.92
CA ALA A 218 -22.16 6.28 -2.90
C ALA A 218 -21.21 6.12 -4.10
N LEU A 219 -21.53 5.14 -4.92
CA LEU A 219 -20.72 4.67 -6.07
C LEU A 219 -21.45 4.96 -7.38
N PRO A 220 -21.34 6.19 -7.94
CA PRO A 220 -22.03 6.56 -9.17
C PRO A 220 -21.55 5.71 -10.35
N ALA A 221 -22.44 5.43 -11.29
CA ALA A 221 -22.09 4.76 -12.53
C ALA A 221 -21.37 5.72 -13.50
N GLY A 222 -20.55 5.15 -14.39
CA GLY A 222 -19.93 5.92 -15.48
C GLY A 222 -18.65 6.66 -15.08
N LEU A 223 -17.99 6.24 -14.00
CA LEU A 223 -16.64 6.74 -13.69
C LEU A 223 -15.63 6.30 -14.76
N PRO A 224 -14.60 7.10 -15.05
CA PRO A 224 -13.46 6.68 -15.83
C PRO A 224 -12.82 5.41 -15.26
N LEU A 225 -12.28 4.56 -16.15
CA LEU A 225 -11.48 3.42 -15.71
C LEU A 225 -10.14 3.89 -15.16
N VAL A 226 -9.51 3.08 -14.32
CA VAL A 226 -8.14 3.32 -13.84
C VAL A 226 -7.22 2.23 -14.35
N PHE A 227 -5.97 2.58 -14.72
CA PHE A 227 -4.97 1.60 -15.17
C PHE A 227 -4.21 1.07 -13.95
N ALA A 228 -4.69 -0.07 -13.41
CA ALA A 228 -4.22 -0.60 -12.14
C ALA A 228 -4.25 -2.12 -12.07
N ASP A 229 -3.54 -2.68 -11.10
CA ASP A 229 -3.67 -4.09 -10.70
C ASP A 229 -4.86 -4.24 -9.76
N PRO A 230 -5.91 -5.00 -10.12
CA PRO A 230 -7.12 -5.14 -9.33
C PRO A 230 -6.87 -5.78 -7.96
N HIS A 231 -5.93 -6.72 -7.86
CA HIS A 231 -5.60 -7.38 -6.60
C HIS A 231 -4.86 -6.44 -5.63
N GLN A 232 -3.99 -5.60 -6.15
CA GLN A 232 -3.31 -4.59 -5.35
C GLN A 232 -4.28 -3.52 -4.86
N LEU A 233 -5.21 -3.04 -5.70
CA LEU A 233 -6.24 -2.11 -5.26
C LEU A 233 -7.19 -2.73 -4.23
N GLN A 234 -7.56 -4.00 -4.41
CA GLN A 234 -8.33 -4.75 -3.41
C GLN A 234 -7.59 -4.82 -2.06
N GLN A 235 -6.27 -5.01 -2.09
CA GLN A 235 -5.44 -5.00 -0.88
C GLN A 235 -5.41 -3.62 -0.19
N VAL A 236 -5.29 -2.53 -0.96
CA VAL A 236 -5.41 -1.16 -0.42
C VAL A 236 -6.74 -1.01 0.30
N LEU A 237 -7.84 -1.35 -0.36
CA LEU A 237 -9.18 -1.27 0.19
C LEU A 237 -9.34 -2.10 1.46
N LEU A 238 -8.89 -3.36 1.47
CA LEU A 238 -8.93 -4.22 2.65
C LEU A 238 -8.16 -3.60 3.83
N ASN A 239 -6.99 -3.03 3.59
CA ASN A 239 -6.21 -2.37 4.64
C ASN A 239 -6.96 -1.16 5.23
N LEU A 240 -7.59 -0.33 4.40
CA LEU A 240 -8.36 0.83 4.85
C LEU A 240 -9.62 0.41 5.60
N ILE A 241 -10.40 -0.54 5.04
CA ILE A 241 -11.65 -1.04 5.64
C ILE A 241 -11.36 -1.71 6.99
N ILE A 242 -10.37 -2.59 7.08
CA ILE A 242 -10.02 -3.28 8.34
C ILE A 242 -9.55 -2.27 9.40
N ASN A 243 -8.80 -1.24 9.01
CA ASN A 243 -8.39 -0.20 9.95
C ASN A 243 -9.58 0.60 10.49
N ALA A 244 -10.52 0.99 9.63
CA ALA A 244 -11.76 1.66 9.98
C ALA A 244 -12.63 0.79 10.93
N GLU A 245 -12.86 -0.48 10.57
CA GLU A 245 -13.59 -1.45 11.40
C GLU A 245 -12.99 -1.56 12.79
N GLN A 246 -11.67 -1.74 12.89
CA GLN A 246 -10.98 -1.86 14.18
C GLN A 246 -11.07 -0.59 15.02
N ALA A 247 -11.00 0.60 14.40
CA ALA A 247 -11.14 1.87 15.09
C ALA A 247 -12.56 2.04 15.67
N MET A 248 -13.58 1.75 14.87
CA MET A 248 -14.99 1.84 15.29
C MET A 248 -15.32 0.84 16.40
N ILE A 249 -14.92 -0.43 16.23
CA ILE A 249 -15.18 -1.50 17.23
C ILE A 249 -14.47 -1.20 18.55
N GLY A 250 -13.22 -0.75 18.49
CA GLY A 250 -12.41 -0.46 19.69
C GLY A 250 -12.97 0.67 20.55
N THR A 251 -13.74 1.58 19.97
CA THR A 251 -14.29 2.75 20.67
C THR A 251 -15.76 2.57 21.05
N ASN A 252 -16.59 2.15 20.11
CA ASN A 252 -18.07 2.19 20.27
C ASN A 252 -18.73 0.81 20.14
N GLY A 253 -17.98 -0.25 19.79
CA GLY A 253 -18.53 -1.60 19.52
C GLY A 253 -19.45 -1.67 18.28
N ARG A 254 -19.59 -0.57 17.55
CA ARG A 254 -20.38 -0.40 16.32
C ARG A 254 -19.87 0.80 15.53
N GLY A 255 -20.28 0.97 14.28
CA GLY A 255 -19.93 2.16 13.51
C GLY A 255 -20.56 2.21 12.14
N THR A 256 -20.27 3.30 11.41
CA THR A 256 -20.70 3.54 10.05
C THR A 256 -19.49 3.76 9.17
N LEU A 257 -19.33 2.93 8.15
CA LEU A 257 -18.31 3.04 7.13
C LEU A 257 -18.96 3.56 5.84
N ILE A 258 -18.44 4.67 5.31
CA ILE A 258 -18.95 5.32 4.10
C ILE A 258 -17.90 5.20 3.02
N LEU A 259 -18.28 4.67 1.85
CA LEU A 259 -17.43 4.62 0.66
C LEU A 259 -18.07 5.47 -0.44
N ARG A 260 -17.31 6.43 -0.97
CA ARG A 260 -17.75 7.32 -2.05
C ARG A 260 -16.70 7.35 -3.14
N THR A 261 -17.16 7.39 -4.39
CA THR A 261 -16.26 7.58 -5.54
C THR A 261 -16.76 8.73 -6.40
N TRP A 262 -15.83 9.45 -7.03
CA TRP A 262 -16.14 10.48 -8.03
C TRP A 262 -14.96 10.71 -8.97
N HIS A 263 -15.22 11.35 -10.08
CA HIS A 263 -14.20 11.85 -10.98
C HIS A 263 -13.86 13.29 -10.61
N GLU A 264 -12.57 13.61 -10.53
CA GLU A 264 -12.04 14.95 -10.29
C GLU A 264 -11.46 15.48 -11.61
N PRO A 265 -12.23 16.30 -12.37
CA PRO A 265 -11.83 16.71 -13.72
C PRO A 265 -10.55 17.57 -13.75
N ASP A 266 -10.33 18.41 -12.73
CA ASP A 266 -9.17 19.30 -12.68
C ASP A 266 -7.82 18.56 -12.62
N ARG A 267 -7.84 17.32 -12.15
CA ARG A 267 -6.66 16.45 -11.99
C ARG A 267 -6.70 15.22 -12.87
N ASP A 268 -7.78 15.04 -13.62
CA ASP A 268 -8.07 13.84 -14.39
C ASP A 268 -7.85 12.56 -13.56
N ALA A 269 -8.49 12.52 -12.40
CA ALA A 269 -8.32 11.47 -11.42
C ALA A 269 -9.65 10.89 -10.94
N VAL A 270 -9.69 9.59 -10.69
CA VAL A 270 -10.77 8.92 -9.97
C VAL A 270 -10.43 8.89 -8.49
N VAL A 271 -11.33 9.44 -7.67
CA VAL A 271 -11.14 9.53 -6.22
C VAL A 271 -12.08 8.55 -5.53
N LEU A 272 -11.52 7.82 -4.55
CA LEU A 272 -12.28 7.02 -3.59
C LEU A 272 -12.06 7.58 -2.19
N GLU A 273 -13.13 7.87 -1.49
CA GLU A 273 -13.17 8.19 -0.07
C GLU A 273 -13.61 6.97 0.73
N VAL A 274 -12.83 6.63 1.76
CA VAL A 274 -13.18 5.66 2.80
C VAL A 274 -13.26 6.42 4.11
N ASN A 275 -14.48 6.61 4.62
CA ASN A 275 -14.75 7.40 5.83
C ASN A 275 -15.35 6.52 6.92
N ASP A 276 -14.84 6.64 8.14
CA ASP A 276 -15.34 5.98 9.34
C ASP A 276 -15.79 7.02 10.39
N ASP A 277 -16.69 6.63 11.26
CA ASP A 277 -17.16 7.38 12.43
C ASP A 277 -16.45 6.96 13.73
N GLY A 278 -15.22 6.50 13.62
CA GLY A 278 -14.36 6.08 14.73
C GLY A 278 -13.83 7.25 15.58
N PRO A 279 -12.80 7.00 16.41
CA PRO A 279 -12.26 8.00 17.33
C PRO A 279 -11.43 9.09 16.62
N GLY A 280 -11.18 8.94 15.32
CA GLY A 280 -10.30 9.83 14.56
C GLY A 280 -8.81 9.63 14.90
N VAL A 281 -7.97 10.42 14.26
CA VAL A 281 -6.51 10.38 14.39
C VAL A 281 -6.01 11.73 14.90
N PRO A 282 -5.29 11.78 16.04
CA PRO A 282 -4.74 13.02 16.57
C PRO A 282 -3.76 13.69 15.59
N ASP A 283 -3.77 15.03 15.53
CA ASP A 283 -2.96 15.81 14.59
C ASP A 283 -1.46 15.49 14.67
N GLU A 284 -0.96 15.22 15.88
CA GLU A 284 0.45 14.92 16.17
C GLU A 284 0.94 13.64 15.46
N VAL A 285 0.03 12.67 15.25
CA VAL A 285 0.38 11.37 14.65
C VAL A 285 0.01 11.25 13.18
N GLN A 286 -0.84 12.12 12.65
CA GLN A 286 -1.26 12.10 11.24
C GLN A 286 -0.09 12.09 10.24
N PRO A 287 1.01 12.87 10.45
CA PRO A 287 2.15 12.83 9.54
C PRO A 287 2.88 11.48 9.47
N ARG A 288 2.67 10.63 10.48
CA ARG A 288 3.39 9.37 10.67
C ARG A 288 2.56 8.12 10.39
N VAL A 289 1.27 8.26 10.06
CA VAL A 289 0.37 7.09 9.90
C VAL A 289 0.78 6.17 8.75
N PHE A 290 1.55 6.67 7.79
CA PHE A 290 2.10 5.90 6.69
C PHE A 290 3.53 5.40 6.92
N ASP A 291 4.15 5.75 8.08
CA ASP A 291 5.49 5.27 8.42
C ASP A 291 5.47 3.75 8.68
N PRO A 292 6.47 3.01 8.22
CA PRO A 292 6.60 1.59 8.51
C PRO A 292 6.63 1.32 10.02
N PHE A 293 5.87 0.29 10.45
CA PHE A 293 5.76 -0.15 11.84
C PHE A 293 5.11 0.84 12.81
N PHE A 294 4.66 2.00 12.32
CA PHE A 294 3.96 2.95 13.16
C PHE A 294 2.55 2.44 13.49
N THR A 295 2.22 2.37 14.77
CA THR A 295 0.89 1.97 15.26
C THR A 295 0.59 2.64 16.59
N THR A 296 -0.65 3.05 16.78
CA THR A 296 -1.21 3.54 18.06
C THR A 296 -1.93 2.44 18.83
N LYS A 297 -2.00 1.22 18.28
CA LYS A 297 -2.65 0.06 18.90
C LYS A 297 -1.72 -0.62 19.89
N ASP A 298 -2.29 -1.31 20.89
CA ASP A 298 -1.52 -2.09 21.86
C ASP A 298 -0.54 -3.06 21.18
N VAL A 299 0.54 -3.38 21.89
CA VAL A 299 1.54 -4.35 21.43
C VAL A 299 0.86 -5.65 21.00
N GLY A 300 1.09 -6.01 19.77
CA GLY A 300 0.55 -7.23 19.16
C GLY A 300 -0.84 -7.12 18.52
N LYS A 301 -1.57 -6.00 18.63
CA LYS A 301 -2.86 -5.79 17.95
C LYS A 301 -2.74 -5.07 16.60
N GLY A 302 -1.61 -4.44 16.33
CA GLY A 302 -1.33 -3.77 15.05
C GLY A 302 0.09 -4.05 14.59
N THR A 303 0.28 -4.32 13.29
CA THR A 303 1.61 -4.51 12.69
C THR A 303 2.26 -3.19 12.27
N GLY A 304 1.47 -2.11 12.14
CA GLY A 304 1.93 -0.82 11.62
C GLY A 304 2.32 -0.85 10.13
N LEU A 305 1.94 -1.89 9.39
CA LEU A 305 2.32 -2.07 7.98
C LEU A 305 1.16 -1.87 7.00
N GLY A 306 -0.09 -1.98 7.45
CA GLY A 306 -1.25 -1.93 6.55
C GLY A 306 -1.36 -0.62 5.76
N LEU A 307 -1.22 0.53 6.42
CA LEU A 307 -1.26 1.84 5.77
C LEU A 307 0.01 2.11 4.95
N THR A 308 1.17 1.64 5.38
CA THR A 308 2.42 1.74 4.62
C THR A 308 2.32 0.96 3.30
N VAL A 309 1.75 -0.26 3.32
CA VAL A 309 1.49 -1.07 2.12
C VAL A 309 0.49 -0.35 1.20
N ALA A 310 -0.60 0.18 1.76
CA ALA A 310 -1.58 0.94 0.98
C ALA A 310 -0.93 2.15 0.30
N TYR A 311 -0.11 2.91 1.02
CA TYR A 311 0.64 4.03 0.48
C TYR A 311 1.58 3.61 -0.67
N ALA A 312 2.38 2.55 -0.47
CA ALA A 312 3.31 2.07 -1.48
C ALA A 312 2.60 1.62 -2.77
N ILE A 313 1.51 0.85 -2.65
CA ILE A 313 0.71 0.41 -3.80
C ILE A 313 0.14 1.61 -4.56
N VAL A 314 -0.43 2.58 -3.86
CA VAL A 314 -1.02 3.77 -4.48
C VAL A 314 0.03 4.59 -5.23
N GLN A 315 1.21 4.79 -4.64
CA GLN A 315 2.32 5.48 -5.29
C GLN A 315 2.82 4.72 -6.54
N GLU A 316 2.90 3.41 -6.47
CA GLU A 316 3.26 2.58 -7.62
C GLU A 316 2.29 2.76 -8.79
N HIS A 317 1.01 2.99 -8.51
CA HIS A 317 -0.03 3.27 -9.51
C HIS A 317 -0.09 4.74 -9.96
N GLY A 318 0.88 5.57 -9.57
CA GLY A 318 0.91 6.99 -9.90
C GLY A 318 -0.18 7.80 -9.20
N GLY A 319 -0.79 7.22 -8.17
CA GLY A 319 -1.85 7.83 -7.39
C GLY A 319 -1.35 8.54 -6.12
N ARG A 320 -2.29 9.03 -5.33
CA ARG A 320 -2.04 9.68 -4.05
C ARG A 320 -3.03 9.18 -3.00
N ILE A 321 -2.55 8.98 -1.76
CA ILE A 321 -3.42 8.72 -0.62
C ILE A 321 -3.26 9.83 0.42
N VAL A 322 -4.36 10.34 0.93
CA VAL A 322 -4.40 11.45 1.89
C VAL A 322 -5.33 11.10 3.04
N LEU A 323 -4.91 11.39 4.26
CA LEU A 323 -5.75 11.30 5.46
C LEU A 323 -6.28 12.70 5.81
N LYS A 324 -7.59 12.79 6.08
CA LYS A 324 -8.22 13.91 6.77
C LYS A 324 -8.96 13.37 7.99
N SER A 325 -8.57 13.79 9.16
CA SER A 325 -9.17 13.33 10.41
C SER A 325 -9.15 14.44 11.44
N GLN A 326 -10.12 14.39 12.32
CA GLN A 326 -10.17 15.20 13.53
C GLN A 326 -10.49 14.27 14.69
N GLN A 327 -9.76 14.42 15.80
CA GLN A 327 -9.98 13.58 16.98
C GLN A 327 -11.44 13.69 17.45
N GLY A 328 -12.12 12.55 17.61
CA GLY A 328 -13.53 12.44 17.99
C GLY A 328 -14.52 12.46 16.82
N ASN A 329 -14.10 12.75 15.59
CA ASN A 329 -14.99 12.90 14.42
C ASN A 329 -14.69 11.89 13.29
N GLY A 330 -14.00 10.80 13.61
CA GLY A 330 -13.66 9.78 12.63
C GLY A 330 -12.47 10.12 11.73
N ALA A 331 -12.24 9.29 10.73
CA ALA A 331 -11.19 9.50 9.75
C ALA A 331 -11.69 9.26 8.31
N SER A 332 -11.19 10.06 7.38
CA SER A 332 -11.42 9.92 5.94
C SER A 332 -10.10 9.71 5.22
N PHE A 333 -9.97 8.60 4.53
CA PHE A 333 -8.88 8.33 3.61
C PHE A 333 -9.34 8.61 2.18
N TYR A 334 -8.60 9.45 1.47
CA TYR A 334 -8.84 9.79 0.07
C TYR A 334 -7.78 9.11 -0.78
N LEU A 335 -8.21 8.23 -1.67
CA LEU A 335 -7.38 7.55 -2.65
C LEU A 335 -7.64 8.20 -4.01
N GLU A 336 -6.64 8.86 -4.57
CA GLU A 336 -6.68 9.50 -5.90
C GLU A 336 -5.89 8.63 -6.88
N LEU A 337 -6.50 8.18 -7.97
CA LEU A 337 -5.85 7.39 -9.03
C LEU A 337 -6.03 8.09 -10.37
N PRO A 338 -4.97 8.14 -11.23
CA PRO A 338 -5.11 8.71 -12.56
C PRO A 338 -6.21 8.01 -13.36
N ALA A 339 -7.05 8.80 -14.03
CA ALA A 339 -8.01 8.26 -14.98
C ALA A 339 -7.28 7.67 -16.19
N GLY A 340 -7.78 6.58 -16.75
CA GLY A 340 -7.15 5.89 -17.87
C GLY A 340 -8.10 5.82 -19.06
N ASP A 341 -7.55 5.98 -20.25
CA ASP A 341 -8.25 5.84 -21.52
C ASP A 341 -7.97 4.46 -22.13
N GLY A 342 -8.93 3.51 -22.04
CA GLY A 342 -8.76 2.19 -22.67
C GLY A 342 -9.97 1.29 -22.53
N PRO A 343 -10.11 0.26 -23.40
CA PRO A 343 -11.22 -0.70 -23.34
C PRO A 343 -11.02 -1.69 -22.19
N LEU A 344 -12.13 -2.07 -21.54
CA LEU A 344 -12.17 -3.14 -20.53
C LEU A 344 -11.71 -4.48 -21.12
N LYS A 345 -10.73 -5.13 -20.49
CA LYS A 345 -10.41 -6.53 -20.77
C LYS A 345 -11.35 -7.40 -19.94
N PRO A 346 -12.13 -8.33 -20.57
CA PRO A 346 -13.05 -9.15 -19.80
C PRO A 346 -12.29 -10.07 -18.85
N ALA A 347 -12.74 -10.09 -17.58
CA ALA A 347 -12.24 -11.01 -16.56
C ALA A 347 -12.59 -12.45 -16.94
N GLN A 348 -11.62 -13.36 -16.91
CA GLN A 348 -11.88 -14.79 -17.06
C GLN A 348 -12.53 -15.33 -15.78
N PRO A 349 -13.62 -16.09 -15.86
CA PRO A 349 -14.26 -16.68 -14.70
C PRO A 349 -13.37 -17.77 -14.09
N ALA A 350 -13.19 -17.70 -12.77
CA ALA A 350 -12.54 -18.76 -11.99
C ALA A 350 -13.36 -20.07 -12.08
N GLN A 351 -12.73 -21.16 -12.47
CA GLN A 351 -13.32 -22.49 -12.47
C GLN A 351 -13.50 -22.99 -11.04
N VAL A 352 -14.70 -23.44 -10.73
CA VAL A 352 -15.06 -24.08 -9.46
C VAL A 352 -14.92 -25.60 -9.67
N ASP A 353 -13.93 -26.19 -9.03
CA ASP A 353 -13.68 -27.63 -9.10
C ASP A 353 -14.54 -28.45 -8.12
N ARG A 354 -14.92 -29.66 -8.57
CA ARG A 354 -15.70 -30.65 -7.82
C ARG A 354 -14.76 -31.63 -7.10
N PRO A 355 -15.06 -32.10 -5.89
CA PRO A 355 -14.21 -33.03 -5.18
C PRO A 355 -14.27 -34.46 -5.79
N SER A 356 -13.11 -35.04 -6.05
CA SER A 356 -12.89 -36.43 -6.45
C SER A 356 -12.39 -37.27 -5.27
N ASN A 357 -12.85 -38.52 -5.19
CA ASN A 357 -12.71 -39.39 -4.03
C ASN A 357 -11.82 -40.63 -4.31
N ALA A 358 -10.67 -40.49 -4.98
CA ALA A 358 -9.82 -41.60 -5.40
C ALA A 358 -8.31 -41.34 -5.22
N ALA A 359 -7.82 -41.35 -3.98
CA ALA A 359 -6.40 -41.11 -3.71
C ALA A 359 -5.69 -42.21 -2.80
N ALA A 360 -6.39 -43.22 -2.34
CA ALA A 360 -5.79 -44.23 -1.45
C ALA A 360 -4.81 -45.12 -2.20
N GLY A 361 -3.52 -45.14 -1.73
CA GLY A 361 -2.46 -45.99 -2.29
C GLY A 361 -1.58 -45.32 -3.35
N ALA A 362 -1.86 -44.07 -3.76
CA ALA A 362 -1.02 -43.36 -4.70
C ALA A 362 0.38 -43.03 -4.11
N LYS A 363 1.41 -43.12 -4.96
CA LYS A 363 2.80 -42.90 -4.57
C LYS A 363 3.16 -41.41 -4.72
N VAL A 364 3.62 -40.78 -3.63
CA VAL A 364 4.01 -39.37 -3.57
C VAL A 364 5.49 -39.27 -3.22
N LEU A 365 6.22 -38.46 -3.99
CA LEU A 365 7.58 -38.03 -3.68
C LEU A 365 7.55 -36.61 -3.07
N VAL A 366 8.05 -36.47 -1.84
CA VAL A 366 8.22 -35.17 -1.17
C VAL A 366 9.68 -34.76 -1.24
N VAL A 367 9.96 -33.67 -1.94
CA VAL A 367 11.32 -33.11 -2.15
C VAL A 367 11.44 -31.82 -1.34
N GLU A 368 12.13 -31.90 -0.21
CA GLU A 368 12.22 -30.87 0.81
C GLU A 368 13.54 -30.95 1.56
N ASP A 369 14.34 -29.90 1.56
CA ASP A 369 15.65 -29.89 2.23
C ASP A 369 15.54 -29.71 3.75
N GLU A 370 14.46 -29.11 4.24
CA GLU A 370 14.19 -29.01 5.66
C GLU A 370 13.62 -30.31 6.21
N ALA A 371 14.49 -31.09 6.85
CA ALA A 371 14.17 -32.45 7.30
C ALA A 371 12.91 -32.53 8.19
N ALA A 372 12.68 -31.53 9.07
CA ALA A 372 11.56 -31.50 9.99
C ALA A 372 10.22 -31.24 9.26
N LEU A 373 10.21 -30.32 8.30
CA LEU A 373 9.04 -30.00 7.48
C LEU A 373 8.72 -31.16 6.53
N GLY A 374 9.73 -31.70 5.83
CA GLY A 374 9.57 -32.85 4.95
C GLY A 374 9.05 -34.09 5.69
N ALA A 375 9.48 -34.31 6.95
CA ALA A 375 8.94 -35.39 7.77
C ALA A 375 7.46 -35.18 8.11
N ALA A 376 7.09 -33.99 8.56
CA ALA A 376 5.71 -33.65 8.94
C ALA A 376 4.73 -33.76 7.76
N VAL A 377 5.15 -33.28 6.56
CA VAL A 377 4.38 -33.41 5.32
C VAL A 377 4.22 -34.85 4.91
N ALA A 378 5.31 -35.64 4.91
CA ALA A 378 5.27 -37.03 4.52
C ALA A 378 4.37 -37.86 5.43
N GLU A 379 4.50 -37.70 6.75
CA GLU A 379 3.68 -38.39 7.72
C GLU A 379 2.19 -38.01 7.61
N SER A 380 1.89 -36.73 7.29
CA SER A 380 0.50 -36.29 7.10
C SER A 380 -0.14 -36.89 5.85
N LEU A 381 0.63 -37.02 4.77
CA LEU A 381 0.17 -37.69 3.55
C LEU A 381 -0.01 -39.19 3.76
N GLN A 382 0.88 -39.83 4.56
CA GLN A 382 0.75 -41.25 4.95
C GLN A 382 -0.52 -41.48 5.79
N ASP A 383 -0.79 -40.62 6.76
CA ASP A 383 -2.01 -40.67 7.57
C ASP A 383 -3.28 -40.52 6.71
N ASP A 384 -3.19 -39.86 5.55
CA ASP A 384 -4.27 -39.68 4.56
C ASP A 384 -4.35 -40.84 3.52
N GLY A 385 -3.47 -41.84 3.62
CA GLY A 385 -3.50 -43.05 2.81
C GLY A 385 -2.58 -43.07 1.58
N PHE A 386 -1.70 -42.08 1.43
CA PHE A 386 -0.67 -42.06 0.38
C PHE A 386 0.54 -42.90 0.76
N VAL A 387 1.24 -43.45 -0.25
CA VAL A 387 2.57 -44.09 -0.07
C VAL A 387 3.63 -43.04 -0.35
N VAL A 388 4.38 -42.62 0.68
CA VAL A 388 5.25 -41.45 0.57
C VAL A 388 6.71 -41.80 0.69
N GLU A 389 7.50 -41.30 -0.25
CA GLU A 389 8.96 -41.27 -0.17
C GLU A 389 9.46 -39.80 -0.08
N ARG A 390 10.68 -39.65 0.45
CA ARG A 390 11.28 -38.33 0.65
C ARG A 390 12.62 -38.25 -0.06
N ALA A 391 12.90 -37.05 -0.62
CA ALA A 391 14.22 -36.65 -1.11
C ALA A 391 14.60 -35.31 -0.49
N SER A 392 15.86 -35.07 -0.25
CA SER A 392 16.40 -33.87 0.39
C SER A 392 16.74 -32.76 -0.62
N ASP A 393 16.75 -33.05 -1.91
CA ASP A 393 16.99 -32.11 -2.99
C ASP A 393 16.62 -32.70 -4.36
N GLY A 394 16.76 -31.90 -5.41
CA GLY A 394 16.41 -32.29 -6.77
C GLY A 394 17.25 -33.41 -7.34
N LEU A 395 18.53 -33.59 -6.94
CA LEU A 395 19.38 -34.68 -7.42
C LEU A 395 18.89 -36.00 -6.89
N GLU A 396 18.66 -36.10 -5.57
CA GLU A 396 18.11 -37.31 -4.94
C GLU A 396 16.72 -37.63 -5.51
N ALA A 397 15.90 -36.60 -5.77
CA ALA A 397 14.59 -36.80 -6.39
C ALA A 397 14.70 -37.43 -7.78
N LEU A 398 15.63 -36.95 -8.65
CA LEU A 398 15.86 -37.55 -9.96
C LEU A 398 16.35 -38.99 -9.88
N GLU A 399 17.19 -39.33 -8.91
CA GLU A 399 17.67 -40.74 -8.68
C GLU A 399 16.48 -41.62 -8.34
N ARG A 400 15.63 -41.24 -7.36
CA ARG A 400 14.44 -42.02 -6.98
C ARG A 400 13.45 -42.18 -8.13
N MET A 401 13.27 -41.16 -8.96
CA MET A 401 12.38 -41.22 -10.13
C MET A 401 12.90 -42.12 -11.27
N ARG A 402 14.20 -42.47 -11.28
CA ARG A 402 14.75 -43.46 -12.20
C ARG A 402 14.42 -44.89 -11.74
N GLU A 403 14.27 -45.10 -10.43
CA GLU A 403 14.04 -46.40 -9.84
C GLU A 403 12.55 -46.76 -9.80
N GLN A 404 11.68 -45.76 -9.65
CA GLN A 404 10.24 -45.99 -9.52
C GLN A 404 9.40 -44.81 -10.02
N HIS A 405 8.12 -45.11 -10.23
CA HIS A 405 7.12 -44.15 -10.66
C HIS A 405 6.41 -43.52 -9.44
N PHE A 406 6.16 -42.20 -9.50
CA PHE A 406 5.36 -41.45 -8.56
C PHE A 406 4.14 -40.84 -9.24
N ASP A 407 3.00 -40.91 -8.57
CA ASP A 407 1.73 -40.30 -9.04
C ASP A 407 1.68 -38.82 -8.78
N LEU A 408 2.40 -38.34 -7.76
CA LEU A 408 2.53 -36.92 -7.40
C LEU A 408 3.94 -36.64 -6.89
N ILE A 409 4.47 -35.45 -7.25
CA ILE A 409 5.75 -34.95 -6.77
C ILE A 409 5.49 -33.59 -6.13
N ILE A 410 5.74 -33.49 -4.81
CA ILE A 410 5.64 -32.21 -4.06
C ILE A 410 7.06 -31.73 -3.85
N CYS A 411 7.41 -30.59 -4.47
CA CYS A 411 8.79 -30.13 -4.53
C CYS A 411 8.91 -28.68 -4.04
N ASP A 412 9.86 -28.41 -3.14
CA ASP A 412 10.26 -27.02 -2.84
C ASP A 412 10.99 -26.41 -4.05
N LEU A 413 10.77 -25.13 -4.28
CA LEU A 413 11.50 -24.40 -5.33
C LEU A 413 12.93 -24.06 -4.93
N LYS A 414 13.19 -23.77 -3.65
CA LYS A 414 14.53 -23.38 -3.19
C LYS A 414 15.14 -24.49 -2.36
N MET A 415 16.08 -25.20 -2.95
CA MET A 415 16.82 -26.30 -2.30
C MET A 415 18.31 -26.21 -2.68
N PRO A 416 19.21 -26.74 -1.83
CA PRO A 416 20.62 -26.82 -2.15
C PRO A 416 20.89 -27.82 -3.31
N ARG A 417 22.06 -27.71 -3.92
CA ARG A 417 22.58 -28.58 -5.02
C ARG A 417 21.79 -28.43 -6.32
N LEU A 418 20.57 -28.95 -6.42
CA LEU A 418 19.67 -28.80 -7.55
C LEU A 418 18.33 -28.24 -7.04
N ASP A 419 18.02 -27.00 -7.39
CA ASP A 419 16.78 -26.35 -7.00
C ASP A 419 15.56 -26.90 -7.76
N GLY A 420 14.33 -26.56 -7.29
CA GLY A 420 13.11 -27.10 -7.87
C GLY A 420 12.88 -26.68 -9.33
N SER A 421 13.36 -25.51 -9.75
CA SER A 421 13.24 -25.05 -11.13
C SER A 421 14.18 -25.81 -12.07
N GLN A 422 15.39 -26.07 -11.62
CA GLN A 422 16.36 -26.88 -12.33
C GLN A 422 15.92 -28.34 -12.39
N PHE A 423 15.42 -28.88 -11.25
CA PHE A 423 14.82 -30.21 -11.19
C PHE A 423 13.71 -30.38 -12.23
N TYR A 424 12.81 -29.42 -12.33
CA TYR A 424 11.72 -29.46 -13.30
C TYR A 424 12.21 -29.48 -14.74
N ARG A 425 13.19 -28.66 -15.10
CA ARG A 425 13.79 -28.62 -16.47
C ARG A 425 14.49 -29.93 -16.84
N GLU A 426 15.22 -30.52 -15.89
CA GLU A 426 15.84 -31.84 -16.06
C GLU A 426 14.77 -32.92 -16.25
N LEU A 427 13.68 -32.85 -15.45
CA LEU A 427 12.56 -33.77 -15.55
C LEU A 427 11.81 -33.62 -16.88
N GLU A 428 11.59 -32.39 -17.35
CA GLU A 428 10.95 -32.10 -18.63
C GLU A 428 11.73 -32.74 -19.80
N THR A 429 13.06 -32.75 -19.69
CA THR A 429 13.94 -33.35 -20.71
C THR A 429 13.95 -34.87 -20.61
N ALA A 430 14.01 -35.42 -19.39
CA ALA A 430 14.18 -36.87 -19.16
C ALA A 430 12.85 -37.65 -19.16
N GLN A 431 11.79 -37.09 -18.63
CA GLN A 431 10.47 -37.69 -18.47
C GLN A 431 9.34 -36.65 -18.65
N PRO A 432 9.01 -36.22 -19.88
CA PRO A 432 8.03 -35.15 -20.13
C PRO A 432 6.66 -35.37 -19.53
N ASP A 433 6.20 -36.61 -19.40
CA ASP A 433 4.91 -36.95 -18.80
C ASP A 433 4.89 -36.75 -17.27
N ALA A 434 6.06 -36.73 -16.62
CA ALA A 434 6.15 -36.58 -15.17
C ALA A 434 5.95 -35.12 -14.72
N VAL A 435 6.21 -34.13 -15.58
CA VAL A 435 6.07 -32.71 -15.22
C VAL A 435 4.64 -32.32 -14.82
N ARG A 436 3.65 -33.00 -15.39
CA ARG A 436 2.23 -32.75 -15.05
C ARG A 436 1.83 -33.19 -13.64
N ARG A 437 2.68 -33.97 -12.99
CA ARG A 437 2.51 -34.52 -11.64
C ARG A 437 3.28 -33.72 -10.59
N VAL A 438 3.93 -32.63 -10.99
CA VAL A 438 4.70 -31.78 -10.08
C VAL A 438 3.80 -30.69 -9.50
N MET A 439 3.80 -30.60 -8.17
CA MET A 439 3.25 -29.49 -7.40
C MET A 439 4.37 -28.83 -6.62
N PHE A 440 4.50 -27.53 -6.77
CA PHE A 440 5.52 -26.78 -6.04
C PHE A 440 5.00 -26.29 -4.69
N VAL A 441 5.91 -26.27 -3.72
CA VAL A 441 5.69 -25.64 -2.42
C VAL A 441 6.81 -24.64 -2.22
N THR A 442 6.48 -23.38 -1.93
CA THR A 442 7.53 -22.37 -1.85
C THR A 442 7.18 -21.25 -0.86
N GLY A 443 8.19 -20.81 -0.11
CA GLY A 443 8.11 -19.64 0.77
C GLY A 443 8.27 -18.31 0.03
N ASP A 444 8.76 -18.35 -1.20
CA ASP A 444 9.08 -17.18 -2.02
C ASP A 444 8.44 -17.29 -3.40
N VAL A 445 7.14 -17.06 -3.46
CA VAL A 445 6.37 -17.07 -4.71
C VAL A 445 6.61 -15.82 -5.54
N ALA A 446 7.15 -14.75 -4.96
CA ALA A 446 7.29 -13.45 -5.58
C ALA A 446 8.76 -13.01 -5.75
N GLY A 447 9.66 -13.95 -6.01
CA GLY A 447 10.91 -13.64 -6.67
C GLY A 447 10.66 -13.61 -8.19
N THR A 448 11.17 -12.61 -8.90
CA THR A 448 10.98 -12.43 -10.35
C THR A 448 11.22 -13.69 -11.17
N ASP A 449 12.09 -14.57 -10.72
CA ASP A 449 12.44 -15.83 -11.40
C ASP A 449 11.49 -16.98 -11.02
N ALA A 450 11.07 -17.10 -9.76
CA ALA A 450 10.16 -18.15 -9.32
C ALA A 450 8.73 -17.92 -9.83
N GLU A 451 8.24 -16.69 -9.78
CA GLU A 451 6.91 -16.31 -10.28
C GLU A 451 6.81 -16.53 -11.78
N ARG A 452 7.81 -16.05 -12.53
CA ARG A 452 7.89 -16.28 -13.99
C ARG A 452 7.93 -17.76 -14.34
N PHE A 453 8.73 -18.54 -13.63
CA PHE A 453 8.84 -19.98 -13.83
C PHE A 453 7.49 -20.68 -13.59
N LEU A 454 6.77 -20.36 -12.52
CA LEU A 454 5.45 -20.95 -12.20
C LEU A 454 4.38 -20.52 -13.22
N GLU A 455 4.42 -19.28 -13.72
CA GLU A 455 3.53 -18.78 -14.77
C GLU A 455 3.83 -19.45 -16.13
N GLU A 456 5.10 -19.58 -16.51
CA GLU A 456 5.53 -20.21 -17.76
C GLU A 456 5.18 -21.68 -17.80
N THR A 457 5.34 -22.39 -16.69
CA THR A 457 5.08 -23.83 -16.59
C THR A 457 3.62 -24.19 -16.34
N GLY A 458 2.83 -23.25 -15.78
CA GLY A 458 1.45 -23.49 -15.36
C GLY A 458 1.30 -24.53 -14.25
N CYS A 459 2.40 -24.87 -13.57
CA CYS A 459 2.39 -25.85 -12.50
C CYS A 459 1.58 -25.39 -11.30
N ARG A 460 0.88 -26.34 -10.67
CA ARG A 460 0.19 -26.06 -9.41
C ARG A 460 1.21 -25.80 -8.30
N TRP A 461 0.91 -24.83 -7.46
CA TRP A 461 1.80 -24.50 -6.35
C TRP A 461 1.06 -24.06 -5.08
N LEU A 462 1.73 -24.17 -3.93
CA LEU A 462 1.24 -23.78 -2.62
C LEU A 462 2.27 -22.88 -1.91
N ALA A 463 1.81 -21.77 -1.33
CA ALA A 463 2.69 -20.86 -0.60
C ALA A 463 2.99 -21.35 0.82
N LYS A 464 4.27 -21.39 1.23
CA LYS A 464 4.68 -21.55 2.64
C LYS A 464 4.49 -20.24 3.42
N PRO A 465 3.99 -20.27 4.66
CA PRO A 465 3.47 -21.42 5.38
C PRO A 465 2.04 -21.76 4.93
N PHE A 466 1.74 -23.02 4.76
CA PHE A 466 0.45 -23.58 4.35
C PHE A 466 -0.18 -24.40 5.48
N ARG A 467 -1.49 -24.63 5.42
CA ARG A 467 -2.17 -25.60 6.30
C ARG A 467 -2.12 -26.99 5.69
N LEU A 468 -1.93 -28.01 6.52
CA LEU A 468 -1.92 -29.41 6.07
C LEU A 468 -3.17 -29.78 5.27
N LYS A 469 -4.34 -29.33 5.72
CA LYS A 469 -5.61 -29.58 5.00
C LYS A 469 -5.61 -29.03 3.56
N ASP A 470 -4.92 -27.90 3.30
CA ASP A 470 -4.84 -27.32 1.97
C ASP A 470 -3.89 -28.11 1.09
N LEU A 471 -2.77 -28.59 1.65
CA LEU A 471 -1.85 -29.49 0.96
C LEU A 471 -2.51 -30.82 0.62
N LEU A 472 -3.19 -31.47 1.57
CA LEU A 472 -3.89 -32.74 1.36
C LEU A 472 -4.99 -32.63 0.32
N ARG A 473 -5.75 -31.54 0.34
CA ARG A 473 -6.76 -31.22 -0.69
C ARG A 473 -6.11 -31.10 -2.06
N ALA A 474 -5.04 -30.31 -2.19
CA ALA A 474 -4.34 -30.11 -3.45
C ALA A 474 -3.74 -31.44 -3.97
N ALA A 475 -3.17 -32.26 -3.08
CA ALA A 475 -2.63 -33.58 -3.43
C ALA A 475 -3.72 -34.53 -3.98
N ARG A 476 -4.88 -34.61 -3.33
CA ARG A 476 -6.02 -35.41 -3.78
C ARG A 476 -6.54 -34.98 -5.13
N GLU A 477 -6.65 -33.67 -5.36
CA GLU A 477 -7.12 -33.10 -6.64
C GLU A 477 -6.15 -33.35 -7.81
N MET A 478 -4.87 -33.56 -7.54
CA MET A 478 -3.87 -33.86 -8.59
C MET A 478 -3.76 -35.36 -8.92
N VAL A 479 -4.13 -36.23 -7.98
CA VAL A 479 -4.08 -37.68 -8.17
C VAL A 479 -5.40 -38.26 -8.67
N GLY A 480 -6.51 -37.60 -8.40
CA GLY A 480 -7.86 -38.02 -8.80
C GLY A 480 -8.34 -37.39 -10.06
#